data_3c18a678596c7ebde5e50a6fe80ce507
#
_entry.id   3c18a678596c7ebde5e50a6fe80ce507
#
_cell.length_a   1.000
_cell.length_b   1.000
_cell.length_c   1.000
_cell.angle_alpha   90.00
_cell.angle_beta   90.00
_cell.angle_gamma   90.00
#
_symmetry.space_group_name_H-M   'P 1'
#
loop_
_entity.id
_entity.type
_entity.pdbx_description
1 polymer ?
#
loop_
_entity_poly.entity_id
_entity_poly.type
_entity_poly.pdbx_seq_one_letter_code
_entity_poly.pdbx_strand_id
1 'polypeptide(L)'
;YYDGDPVDVAVVPSGTVRDTYTKGDITVEDVFNSFSLGIGKDGVAGYPLISAYLTGKDLKLAAEVDASVSDFMTTARLYCSGLNFAYNPHRMILNKVTDCYLTRADGERIEIQDDKLYHVVTDLYTGQMLGSVMKMSYGLLSLEPKDRDGNPIENLEDQAIMEDDRELKAWDAIARY
;
A
#
# COMPACT_ATOMS: atom_id res chain seq x y z
N TYR A 1 -16.05 -8.21 0.16
CA TYR A 1 -16.67 -7.10 0.90
C TYR A 1 -16.51 -5.77 0.16
N TYR A 2 -15.44 -5.59 -0.62
CA TYR A 2 -15.28 -4.48 -1.54
C TYR A 2 -15.86 -4.92 -2.90
N ASP A 3 -16.92 -4.27 -3.34
CA ASP A 3 -17.63 -4.58 -4.59
C ASP A 3 -17.13 -3.77 -5.80
N GLY A 4 -16.01 -3.06 -5.62
CA GLY A 4 -15.32 -2.33 -6.67
C GLY A 4 -14.49 -3.23 -7.61
N ASP A 5 -13.59 -2.62 -8.37
CA ASP A 5 -12.67 -3.34 -9.25
C ASP A 5 -11.78 -4.31 -8.44
N PRO A 6 -11.43 -5.47 -8.99
CA PRO A 6 -10.49 -6.39 -8.35
C PRO A 6 -9.19 -5.68 -7.96
N VAL A 7 -8.75 -5.87 -6.72
CA VAL A 7 -7.50 -5.30 -6.22
C VAL A 7 -6.34 -6.19 -6.63
N ASP A 8 -5.36 -5.62 -7.33
CA ASP A 8 -4.14 -6.33 -7.72
C ASP A 8 -3.11 -6.36 -6.58
N VAL A 9 -3.00 -5.26 -5.82
CA VAL A 9 -2.03 -5.11 -4.74
C VAL A 9 -2.65 -4.41 -3.54
N ALA A 10 -2.50 -5.00 -2.35
CA ALA A 10 -2.70 -4.28 -1.10
C ALA A 10 -1.34 -4.06 -0.43
N VAL A 11 -1.10 -2.85 0.09
CA VAL A 11 0.18 -2.50 0.70
C VAL A 11 0.02 -1.69 1.96
N VAL A 12 0.80 -2.02 2.99
CA VAL A 12 0.90 -1.25 4.23
C VAL A 12 2.36 -1.17 4.70
N PRO A 13 2.84 -0.03 5.20
CA PRO A 13 4.16 0.07 5.78
C PRO A 13 4.16 -0.46 7.21
N SER A 14 5.28 -1.02 7.65
CA SER A 14 5.41 -1.53 9.03
C SER A 14 5.19 -0.44 10.09
N GLY A 15 5.42 0.82 9.76
CA GLY A 15 5.21 1.95 10.65
C GLY A 15 3.74 2.22 11.02
N THR A 16 2.77 1.76 10.23
CA THR A 16 1.34 1.88 10.55
C THR A 16 0.83 0.72 11.41
N VAL A 17 1.57 -0.39 11.49
CA VAL A 17 1.25 -1.53 12.36
C VAL A 17 1.70 -1.20 13.78
N ARG A 18 0.78 -1.11 14.74
CA ARG A 18 1.02 -0.60 16.10
C ARG A 18 1.00 -1.64 17.20
N ASP A 19 0.45 -2.81 16.92
CA ASP A 19 0.34 -3.89 17.90
C ASP A 19 0.46 -5.26 17.22
N THR A 20 0.53 -6.31 18.02
CA THR A 20 0.63 -7.71 17.60
C THR A 20 -0.47 -8.53 18.23
N TYR A 21 -0.92 -9.57 17.53
CA TYR A 21 -1.91 -10.49 18.07
C TYR A 21 -1.25 -11.63 18.83
N THR A 22 -1.75 -11.91 20.02
CA THR A 22 -1.39 -13.11 20.79
C THR A 22 -2.32 -14.26 20.42
N LYS A 23 -1.85 -15.50 20.63
CA LYS A 23 -2.68 -16.68 20.39
C LYS A 23 -3.89 -16.68 21.35
N GLY A 24 -5.09 -16.75 20.81
CA GLY A 24 -6.36 -16.73 21.54
C GLY A 24 -7.46 -16.14 20.70
N ASP A 25 -8.54 -15.75 21.35
CA ASP A 25 -9.62 -15.00 20.73
C ASP A 25 -9.14 -13.57 20.45
N ILE A 26 -9.35 -13.08 19.25
CA ILE A 26 -9.00 -11.72 18.82
C ILE A 26 -10.28 -10.89 18.81
N THR A 27 -10.28 -9.82 19.56
CA THR A 27 -11.42 -8.89 19.64
C THR A 27 -11.28 -7.77 18.61
N VAL A 28 -12.39 -7.06 18.34
CA VAL A 28 -12.35 -5.85 17.48
C VAL A 28 -11.45 -4.77 18.08
N GLU A 29 -11.34 -4.70 19.42
CA GLU A 29 -10.42 -3.78 20.10
C GLU A 29 -8.95 -4.12 19.81
N ASP A 30 -8.57 -5.40 19.81
CA ASP A 30 -7.22 -5.83 19.47
C ASP A 30 -6.89 -5.45 18.01
N VAL A 31 -7.85 -5.64 17.10
CA VAL A 31 -7.68 -5.26 15.70
C VAL A 31 -7.58 -3.75 15.55
N PHE A 32 -8.44 -2.98 16.23
CA PHE A 32 -8.37 -1.51 16.24
C PHE A 32 -6.99 -1.04 16.72
N ASN A 33 -6.48 -1.58 17.83
CA ASN A 33 -5.18 -1.21 18.39
C ASN A 33 -4.02 -1.47 17.42
N SER A 34 -4.14 -2.49 16.56
CA SER A 34 -3.10 -2.79 15.57
C SER A 34 -3.01 -1.77 14.43
N PHE A 35 -4.10 -1.00 14.15
CA PHE A 35 -4.17 0.02 13.08
C PHE A 35 -4.89 1.30 13.54
N SER A 36 -4.64 1.76 14.76
CA SER A 36 -5.35 2.86 15.41
C SER A 36 -4.90 4.27 14.99
N LEU A 37 -3.89 4.40 14.13
CA LEU A 37 -3.34 5.70 13.76
C LEU A 37 -4.26 6.50 12.85
N GLY A 38 -4.29 7.82 13.09
CA GLY A 38 -4.98 8.79 12.25
C GLY A 38 -6.46 8.95 12.57
N ILE A 39 -7.07 9.89 11.88
CA ILE A 39 -8.51 10.16 11.91
C ILE A 39 -8.92 10.52 10.48
N GLY A 40 -10.01 9.95 9.99
CA GLY A 40 -10.55 10.26 8.67
C GLY A 40 -11.37 11.55 8.64
N LYS A 41 -11.86 11.93 7.46
CA LYS A 41 -12.78 13.07 7.30
C LYS A 41 -14.11 12.84 8.01
N ASP A 42 -14.52 11.60 8.21
CA ASP A 42 -15.70 11.18 8.97
C ASP A 42 -15.55 11.36 10.50
N GLY A 43 -14.38 11.77 10.98
CA GLY A 43 -14.06 11.93 12.40
C GLY A 43 -13.84 10.61 13.16
N VAL A 44 -13.85 9.46 12.47
CA VAL A 44 -13.60 8.15 13.08
C VAL A 44 -12.11 7.86 13.11
N ALA A 45 -11.63 7.32 14.23
CA ALA A 45 -10.23 6.95 14.41
C ALA A 45 -9.81 5.81 13.46
N GLY A 46 -8.55 5.86 13.02
CA GLY A 46 -7.95 5.00 12.02
C GLY A 46 -7.83 5.69 10.67
N TYR A 47 -6.72 5.46 9.96
CA TYR A 47 -6.59 5.93 8.58
C TYR A 47 -7.57 5.21 7.66
N PRO A 48 -8.27 5.94 6.76
CA PRO A 48 -9.08 5.30 5.72
C PRO A 48 -8.20 4.55 4.73
N LEU A 49 -8.72 3.48 4.18
CA LEU A 49 -8.17 2.86 2.98
C LEU A 49 -8.48 3.76 1.78
N ILE A 50 -7.50 3.88 0.89
CA ILE A 50 -7.62 4.59 -0.39
C ILE A 50 -7.42 3.64 -1.54
N SER A 51 -8.08 3.92 -2.64
CA SER A 51 -7.99 3.20 -3.91
C SER A 51 -7.27 4.07 -4.94
N ALA A 52 -6.22 3.55 -5.55
CA ALA A 52 -5.48 4.22 -6.60
C ALA A 52 -4.95 3.22 -7.62
N TYR A 53 -4.49 3.70 -8.76
CA TYR A 53 -3.84 2.89 -9.78
C TYR A 53 -2.39 3.33 -9.94
N LEU A 54 -1.50 2.34 -10.05
CA LEU A 54 -0.10 2.53 -10.36
C LEU A 54 0.25 1.81 -11.66
N THR A 55 1.18 2.37 -12.42
CA THR A 55 1.74 1.64 -13.55
C THR A 55 2.62 0.49 -13.08
N GLY A 56 2.84 -0.51 -13.93
CA GLY A 56 3.76 -1.60 -13.58
C GLY A 56 5.18 -1.12 -13.32
N LYS A 57 5.60 -0.04 -13.98
CA LYS A 57 6.86 0.64 -13.70
C LYS A 57 6.89 1.22 -12.29
N ASP A 58 5.78 1.81 -11.81
CA ASP A 58 5.66 2.36 -10.46
C ASP A 58 5.69 1.24 -9.41
N LEU A 59 5.04 0.09 -9.67
CA LEU A 59 5.09 -1.07 -8.78
C LEU A 59 6.52 -1.62 -8.63
N LYS A 60 7.26 -1.74 -9.73
CA LYS A 60 8.67 -2.14 -9.70
C LYS A 60 9.54 -1.13 -8.95
N LEU A 61 9.25 0.15 -9.11
CA LEU A 61 9.93 1.23 -8.38
C LEU A 61 9.62 1.16 -6.87
N ALA A 62 8.37 0.88 -6.48
CA ALA A 62 8.00 0.69 -5.08
C ALA A 62 8.78 -0.49 -4.45
N ALA A 63 8.92 -1.60 -5.17
CA ALA A 63 9.74 -2.74 -4.73
C ALA A 63 11.23 -2.36 -4.59
N GLU A 64 11.77 -1.55 -5.50
CA GLU A 64 13.16 -1.05 -5.40
C GLU A 64 13.36 -0.11 -4.21
N VAL A 65 12.37 0.74 -3.91
CA VAL A 65 12.40 1.62 -2.74
C VAL A 65 12.40 0.77 -1.47
N ASP A 66 11.50 -0.20 -1.35
CA ASP A 66 11.47 -1.11 -0.19
C ASP A 66 12.80 -1.85 -0.03
N ALA A 67 13.30 -2.48 -1.08
CA ALA A 67 14.57 -3.22 -1.05
C ALA A 67 15.79 -2.35 -0.73
N SER A 68 15.70 -1.03 -0.96
CA SER A 68 16.83 -0.10 -0.78
C SER A 68 16.77 0.68 0.53
N VAL A 69 15.57 0.97 1.05
CA VAL A 69 15.35 1.88 2.18
C VAL A 69 15.05 1.13 3.47
N SER A 70 14.42 -0.03 3.41
CA SER A 70 13.99 -0.78 4.59
C SER A 70 15.12 -1.20 5.54
N ASP A 71 16.35 -1.35 5.03
CA ASP A 71 17.54 -1.64 5.85
C ASP A 71 17.95 -0.47 6.77
N PHE A 72 17.64 0.78 6.35
CA PHE A 72 17.99 2.00 7.09
C PHE A 72 16.81 2.57 7.85
N MET A 73 15.60 2.33 7.37
CA MET A 73 14.35 2.81 7.94
C MET A 73 13.34 1.67 8.00
N THR A 74 13.39 0.90 9.07
CA THR A 74 12.55 -0.30 9.25
C THR A 74 11.06 0.00 9.23
N THR A 75 10.66 1.20 9.67
CA THR A 75 9.26 1.67 9.64
C THR A 75 8.72 1.94 8.23
N ALA A 76 9.61 2.10 7.25
CA ALA A 76 9.24 2.27 5.85
C ALA A 76 9.11 0.94 5.09
N ARG A 77 9.42 -0.19 5.72
CA ARG A 77 9.27 -1.51 5.11
C ARG A 77 7.82 -1.76 4.70
N LEU A 78 7.62 -2.18 3.47
CA LEU A 78 6.30 -2.44 2.91
C LEU A 78 5.92 -3.92 3.06
N TYR A 79 4.71 -4.16 3.54
CA TYR A 79 4.05 -5.46 3.48
C TYR A 79 3.04 -5.44 2.36
N CYS A 80 3.28 -6.26 1.35
CA CYS A 80 2.44 -6.33 0.16
C CYS A 80 1.68 -7.65 0.10
N SER A 81 0.41 -7.59 -0.28
CA SER A 81 -0.35 -8.72 -0.78
C SER A 81 -0.50 -8.53 -2.29
N GLY A 82 -0.35 -9.60 -3.06
CA GLY A 82 -0.38 -9.57 -4.52
C GLY A 82 0.98 -9.26 -5.16
N LEU A 83 1.75 -8.30 -4.67
CA LEU A 83 3.08 -7.96 -5.19
C LEU A 83 4.18 -8.80 -4.51
N ASN A 84 5.02 -9.42 -5.32
CA ASN A 84 6.17 -10.21 -4.88
C ASN A 84 7.44 -9.75 -5.60
N PHE A 85 8.56 -9.74 -4.90
CA PHE A 85 9.84 -9.45 -5.51
C PHE A 85 10.99 -10.17 -4.80
N ALA A 86 12.04 -10.46 -5.56
CA ALA A 86 13.32 -10.92 -5.05
C ALA A 86 14.36 -9.82 -5.25
N TYR A 87 15.30 -9.70 -4.32
CA TYR A 87 16.35 -8.69 -4.42
C TYR A 87 17.71 -9.22 -3.97
N ASN A 88 18.77 -8.59 -4.48
CA ASN A 88 20.14 -8.83 -4.04
C ASN A 88 20.63 -7.64 -3.20
N PRO A 89 20.85 -7.80 -1.88
CA PRO A 89 21.25 -6.70 -0.99
C PRO A 89 22.62 -6.09 -1.32
N HIS A 90 23.46 -6.83 -2.06
CA HIS A 90 24.81 -6.38 -2.45
C HIS A 90 24.84 -5.49 -3.72
N ARG A 91 23.70 -5.27 -4.36
CA ARG A 91 23.59 -4.37 -5.50
C ARG A 91 23.45 -2.92 -5.03
N MET A 92 23.65 -1.99 -5.97
CA MET A 92 23.49 -0.55 -5.71
C MET A 92 22.05 -0.22 -5.28
N ILE A 93 21.91 0.81 -4.48
CA ILE A 93 20.61 1.41 -4.10
C ILE A 93 19.80 1.71 -5.37
N LEU A 94 18.51 1.41 -5.37
CA LEU A 94 17.57 1.50 -6.49
C LEU A 94 17.93 0.63 -7.71
N ASN A 95 18.72 -0.42 -7.50
CA ASN A 95 18.99 -1.47 -8.47
C ASN A 95 19.17 -2.83 -7.78
N LYS A 96 18.46 -3.04 -6.68
CA LYS A 96 18.54 -4.26 -5.86
C LYS A 96 17.59 -5.36 -6.34
N VAL A 97 16.41 -5.00 -6.84
CA VAL A 97 15.40 -5.96 -7.27
C VAL A 97 15.89 -6.76 -8.48
N THR A 98 15.76 -8.06 -8.40
CA THR A 98 16.18 -9.00 -9.46
C THR A 98 15.00 -9.67 -10.14
N ASP A 99 13.85 -9.70 -9.48
CA ASP A 99 12.60 -10.25 -9.99
C ASP A 99 11.42 -9.52 -9.33
N CYS A 100 10.34 -9.26 -10.07
CA CYS A 100 9.15 -8.57 -9.55
C CYS A 100 7.92 -9.01 -10.35
N TYR A 101 6.93 -9.55 -9.65
CA TYR A 101 5.72 -10.12 -10.27
C TYR A 101 4.52 -10.03 -9.34
N LEU A 102 3.32 -10.22 -9.90
CA LEU A 102 2.11 -10.36 -9.11
C LEU A 102 1.75 -11.82 -8.91
N THR A 103 1.10 -12.12 -7.78
CA THR A 103 0.46 -13.42 -7.53
C THR A 103 -1.02 -13.22 -7.27
N ARG A 104 -1.86 -13.92 -8.02
CA ARG A 104 -3.32 -13.96 -7.80
C ARG A 104 -3.68 -14.85 -6.62
N ALA A 105 -4.94 -14.78 -6.19
CA ALA A 105 -5.46 -15.57 -5.08
C ALA A 105 -5.37 -17.09 -5.30
N ASP A 106 -5.40 -17.55 -6.56
CA ASP A 106 -5.21 -18.95 -6.94
C ASP A 106 -3.74 -19.39 -7.02
N GLY A 107 -2.80 -18.46 -6.77
CA GLY A 107 -1.36 -18.69 -6.84
C GLY A 107 -0.74 -18.48 -8.23
N GLU A 108 -1.52 -18.06 -9.24
CA GLU A 108 -0.99 -17.79 -10.57
C GLU A 108 -0.01 -16.60 -10.52
N ARG A 109 1.20 -16.81 -11.07
CA ARG A 109 2.19 -15.74 -11.26
C ARG A 109 1.87 -14.95 -12.53
N ILE A 110 1.86 -13.63 -12.39
CA ILE A 110 1.62 -12.68 -13.49
C ILE A 110 2.82 -11.74 -13.62
N GLU A 111 3.36 -11.67 -14.83
CA GLU A 111 4.42 -10.73 -15.16
C GLU A 111 3.89 -9.29 -15.23
N ILE A 112 4.58 -8.37 -14.55
CA ILE A 112 4.20 -6.96 -14.52
C ILE A 112 4.61 -6.29 -15.83
N GLN A 113 3.63 -5.70 -16.53
CA GLN A 113 3.82 -4.90 -17.73
C GLN A 113 3.97 -3.43 -17.34
N ASP A 114 5.04 -2.77 -17.78
CA ASP A 114 5.43 -1.43 -17.33
C ASP A 114 4.34 -0.36 -17.51
N ASP A 115 3.64 -0.38 -18.64
CA ASP A 115 2.66 0.64 -19.01
C ASP A 115 1.22 0.29 -18.59
N LYS A 116 0.98 -0.92 -18.04
CA LYS A 116 -0.34 -1.33 -17.58
C LYS A 116 -0.62 -0.72 -16.21
N LEU A 117 -1.88 -0.29 -16.00
CA LEU A 117 -2.39 0.11 -14.71
C LEU A 117 -2.77 -1.10 -13.84
N TYR A 118 -2.41 -1.04 -12.58
CA TYR A 118 -2.72 -2.03 -11.56
C TYR A 118 -3.43 -1.34 -10.39
N HIS A 119 -4.51 -1.94 -9.93
CA HIS A 119 -5.30 -1.43 -8.82
C HIS A 119 -4.59 -1.69 -7.49
N VAL A 120 -4.31 -0.63 -6.77
CA VAL A 120 -3.60 -0.64 -5.48
C VAL A 120 -4.49 -0.08 -4.39
N VAL A 121 -4.59 -0.81 -3.28
CA VAL A 121 -5.25 -0.34 -2.05
C VAL A 121 -4.20 -0.18 -0.97
N THR A 122 -4.23 0.95 -0.27
CA THR A 122 -3.36 1.24 0.87
C THR A 122 -4.08 2.15 1.86
N ASP A 123 -3.47 2.42 3.03
CA ASP A 123 -3.98 3.46 3.91
C ASP A 123 -3.58 4.87 3.42
N LEU A 124 -4.37 5.87 3.81
CA LEU A 124 -4.13 7.26 3.40
C LEU A 124 -2.75 7.79 3.79
N TYR A 125 -2.23 7.37 4.96
CA TYR A 125 -0.90 7.80 5.42
C TYR A 125 0.19 7.33 4.46
N THR A 126 0.12 6.08 4.02
CA THR A 126 1.05 5.51 3.04
C THR A 126 1.04 6.30 1.73
N GLY A 127 -0.15 6.62 1.23
CA GLY A 127 -0.30 7.45 0.04
C GLY A 127 0.34 8.84 0.19
N GLN A 128 0.12 9.51 1.32
CA GLN A 128 0.70 10.81 1.62
C GLN A 128 2.22 10.76 1.80
N MET A 129 2.74 9.70 2.44
CA MET A 129 4.18 9.48 2.60
C MET A 129 4.89 9.27 1.25
N LEU A 130 4.26 8.61 0.30
CA LEU A 130 4.77 8.48 -1.07
C LEU A 130 5.05 9.87 -1.68
N GLY A 131 4.12 10.81 -1.57
CA GLY A 131 4.31 12.19 -2.01
C GLY A 131 5.49 12.90 -1.32
N SER A 132 5.75 12.59 -0.06
CA SER A 132 6.88 13.13 0.69
C SER A 132 8.21 12.53 0.24
N VAL A 133 8.27 11.22 0.01
CA VAL A 133 9.46 10.53 -0.52
C VAL A 133 9.81 11.05 -1.92
N MET A 134 8.81 11.30 -2.77
CA MET A 134 9.01 11.91 -4.09
C MET A 134 9.69 13.28 -3.98
N LYS A 135 9.21 14.16 -3.09
CA LYS A 135 9.80 15.48 -2.87
C LYS A 135 11.24 15.39 -2.33
N MET A 136 11.50 14.48 -1.40
CA MET A 136 12.83 14.28 -0.81
C MET A 136 13.84 13.69 -1.79
N SER A 137 13.39 12.92 -2.76
CA SER A 137 14.25 12.32 -3.79
C SER A 137 14.56 13.26 -4.96
N TYR A 138 14.15 14.53 -4.90
CA TYR A 138 14.30 15.52 -5.99
C TYR A 138 13.73 15.01 -7.33
N GLY A 139 12.66 14.24 -7.27
CA GLY A 139 12.00 13.68 -8.46
C GLY A 139 12.68 12.43 -9.06
N LEU A 140 13.70 11.89 -8.39
CA LEU A 140 14.35 10.64 -8.82
C LEU A 140 13.40 9.43 -8.61
N LEU A 141 12.53 9.52 -7.60
CA LEU A 141 11.50 8.54 -7.28
C LEU A 141 10.14 9.18 -7.59
N SER A 142 9.67 9.05 -8.79
CA SER A 142 8.39 9.61 -9.24
C SER A 142 7.35 8.49 -9.32
N LEU A 143 6.70 8.19 -8.18
CA LEU A 143 5.50 7.37 -8.13
C LEU A 143 4.29 8.29 -8.27
N GLU A 144 3.55 8.18 -9.33
CA GLU A 144 2.39 9.04 -9.61
C GLU A 144 1.09 8.22 -9.51
N PRO A 145 0.37 8.30 -8.35
CA PRO A 145 -0.93 7.66 -8.23
C PRO A 145 -1.92 8.21 -9.26
N LYS A 146 -2.66 7.31 -9.88
CA LYS A 146 -3.61 7.61 -10.95
C LYS A 146 -5.00 7.15 -10.56
N ASP A 147 -6.00 7.76 -11.18
CA ASP A 147 -7.36 7.25 -11.18
C ASP A 147 -7.49 6.03 -12.14
N ARG A 148 -8.69 5.46 -12.21
CA ARG A 148 -9.00 4.32 -13.08
C ARG A 148 -8.76 4.60 -14.57
N ASP A 149 -8.91 5.86 -14.97
CA ASP A 149 -8.75 6.30 -16.37
C ASP A 149 -7.30 6.68 -16.70
N GLY A 150 -6.41 6.61 -15.70
CA GLY A 150 -4.98 6.89 -15.85
C GLY A 150 -4.60 8.36 -15.66
N ASN A 151 -5.52 9.21 -15.17
CA ASN A 151 -5.21 10.59 -14.85
C ASN A 151 -4.53 10.70 -13.49
N PRO A 152 -3.58 11.62 -13.30
CA PRO A 152 -2.97 11.87 -12.00
C PRO A 152 -4.01 12.26 -10.93
N ILE A 153 -3.86 11.70 -9.72
CA ILE A 153 -4.69 12.07 -8.57
C ILE A 153 -4.06 13.27 -7.88
N GLU A 154 -4.80 14.38 -7.81
CA GLU A 154 -4.35 15.60 -7.14
C GLU A 154 -4.47 15.51 -5.61
N ASN A 155 -5.54 14.89 -5.13
CA ASN A 155 -5.83 14.75 -3.71
C ASN A 155 -6.17 13.29 -3.35
N LEU A 156 -5.28 12.64 -2.63
CA LEU A 156 -5.45 11.25 -2.20
C LEU A 156 -6.59 11.04 -1.19
N GLU A 157 -6.95 12.08 -0.44
CA GLU A 157 -8.06 11.98 0.52
C GLU A 157 -9.42 11.77 -0.16
N ASP A 158 -9.55 12.20 -1.41
CA ASP A 158 -10.78 12.01 -2.19
C ASP A 158 -10.88 10.60 -2.79
N GLN A 159 -9.83 9.79 -2.61
CA GLN A 159 -9.77 8.38 -3.01
C GLN A 159 -10.10 7.42 -1.87
N ALA A 160 -10.60 7.93 -0.74
CA ALA A 160 -11.03 7.08 0.36
C ALA A 160 -12.12 6.11 -0.09
N ILE A 161 -11.95 4.85 0.24
CA ILE A 161 -12.96 3.82 -0.02
C ILE A 161 -14.14 4.07 0.94
N MET A 162 -15.32 4.27 0.37
CA MET A 162 -16.54 4.52 1.11
C MET A 162 -17.42 3.30 1.16
N GLU A 163 -18.02 3.03 2.30
CA GLU A 163 -19.04 2.00 2.51
C GLU A 163 -20.15 2.58 3.39
N ASP A 164 -21.39 2.55 2.94
CA ASP A 164 -22.55 3.12 3.64
C ASP A 164 -22.29 4.55 4.19
N ASP A 165 -21.75 5.44 3.35
CA ASP A 165 -21.38 6.82 3.68
C ASP A 165 -20.30 6.97 4.77
N ARG A 166 -19.57 5.91 5.09
CA ARG A 166 -18.41 5.91 6.00
C ARG A 166 -17.14 5.55 5.27
N GLU A 167 -16.03 6.09 5.73
CA GLU A 167 -14.73 5.68 5.26
C GLU A 167 -14.38 4.28 5.77
N LEU A 168 -14.00 3.36 4.87
CA LEU A 168 -13.50 2.05 5.25
C LEU A 168 -12.12 2.21 5.88
N LYS A 169 -12.00 1.90 7.17
CA LYS A 169 -10.73 1.96 7.90
C LYS A 169 -9.93 0.67 7.74
N ALA A 170 -8.59 0.79 7.80
CA ALA A 170 -7.71 -0.38 7.71
C ALA A 170 -8.04 -1.43 8.80
N TRP A 171 -8.26 -0.99 10.05
CA TRP A 171 -8.63 -1.88 11.14
C TRP A 171 -10.00 -2.55 10.92
N ASP A 172 -10.97 -1.83 10.36
CA ASP A 172 -12.32 -2.37 10.10
C ASP A 172 -12.28 -3.46 9.01
N ALA A 173 -11.51 -3.23 7.94
CA ALA A 173 -11.30 -4.24 6.90
C ALA A 173 -10.68 -5.53 7.45
N ILE A 174 -9.73 -5.43 8.40
CA ILE A 174 -9.12 -6.58 9.05
C ILE A 174 -10.12 -7.26 10.01
N ALA A 175 -10.89 -6.48 10.78
CA ALA A 175 -11.87 -7.03 11.73
C ALA A 175 -12.98 -7.85 11.05
N ARG A 176 -13.24 -7.62 9.77
CA ARG A 176 -14.24 -8.35 8.97
C ARG A 176 -13.68 -9.58 8.26
N TYR A 177 -12.36 -9.75 8.26
CA TYR A 177 -11.69 -10.91 7.66
C TYR A 177 -11.75 -12.13 8.59
#